data_ef83cf1b584b6957b1c0abb39fe563db
#
_entry.id   ef83cf1b584b6957b1c0abb39fe563db
#
_cell.length_a   1.000
_cell.length_b   1.000
_cell.length_c   1.000
_cell.angle_alpha   90.00
_cell.angle_beta   90.00
_cell.angle_gamma   90.00
#
_symmetry.space_group_name_H-M   'P 1'
#
loop_
_entity.id
_entity.type
_entity.pdbx_description
1 polymer ?
#
loop_
_entity_poly.entity_id
_entity_poly.type
_entity_poly.pdbx_seq_one_letter_code
_entity_poly.pdbx_strand_id
1 'polypeptide(L)'
;MSDEGRLVTVEINGMRYPIRSHLDAAYVADLAAYVEEKMQLAARESPAGDTLKIAVLAALNIADECFRAREDGAAQRTDLSQRTLQLERLLDLALATAEPPDAGDATSLARTAGSH
;
A
#
# COMPACT_ATOMS: atom_id res chain seq x y z
N MET A 1 13.01 -14.64 -29.32
CA MET A 1 12.24 -14.74 -28.62
C MET A 1 11.72 -13.67 -27.90
N SER A 2 10.63 -13.64 -27.81
CA SER A 2 9.98 -12.54 -27.38
C SER A 2 9.88 -12.38 -25.95
N ASP A 3 10.64 -13.09 -25.23
CA ASP A 3 10.60 -12.97 -23.85
C ASP A 3 11.17 -11.71 -23.36
N GLU A 4 11.81 -10.94 -24.21
CA GLU A 4 12.43 -9.76 -23.74
C GLU A 4 11.50 -8.58 -23.64
N GLY A 5 10.26 -8.78 -23.89
CA GLY A 5 9.29 -7.71 -23.81
C GLY A 5 9.26 -6.89 -25.08
N ARG A 6 8.43 -5.86 -25.07
CA ARG A 6 8.28 -5.00 -26.19
C ARG A 6 8.82 -3.64 -25.87
N LEU A 7 9.10 -2.87 -26.94
CA LEU A 7 9.56 -1.52 -26.77
C LEU A 7 8.35 -0.62 -26.77
N VAL A 8 8.18 0.12 -25.70
CA VAL A 8 7.07 1.04 -25.56
C VAL A 8 7.69 2.44 -25.41
N THR A 9 7.31 3.37 -26.25
CA THR A 9 7.84 4.72 -26.15
C THR A 9 6.89 5.57 -25.33
N VAL A 10 7.41 6.22 -24.30
CA VAL A 10 6.60 7.11 -23.48
C VAL A 10 7.20 8.49 -23.55
N GLU A 11 6.38 9.49 -23.27
CA GLU A 11 6.84 10.85 -23.28
C GLU A 11 6.70 11.42 -21.88
N ILE A 12 7.81 11.90 -21.32
CA ILE A 12 7.81 12.46 -19.98
C ILE A 12 8.55 13.79 -20.07
N ASN A 13 7.89 14.86 -19.63
CA ASN A 13 8.49 16.17 -19.57
C ASN A 13 9.00 16.60 -20.94
N GLY A 14 8.28 16.27 -21.98
CA GLY A 14 8.64 16.65 -23.34
C GLY A 14 9.69 15.79 -23.99
N MET A 15 10.18 14.77 -23.32
CA MET A 15 11.19 13.91 -23.88
C MET A 15 10.62 12.52 -24.08
N ARG A 16 11.07 11.85 -25.13
CA ARG A 16 10.60 10.52 -25.45
C ARG A 16 11.60 9.49 -24.97
N TYR A 17 11.10 8.45 -24.36
CA TYR A 17 11.94 7.39 -23.82
C TYR A 17 11.43 6.04 -24.30
N PRO A 18 12.25 5.27 -25.02
CA PRO A 18 11.85 3.90 -25.37
C PRO A 18 12.15 2.99 -24.18
N ILE A 19 11.12 2.33 -23.73
CA ILE A 19 11.22 1.47 -22.55
C ILE A 19 10.88 0.06 -22.95
N ARG A 20 11.75 -0.88 -22.60
CA ARG A 20 11.48 -2.27 -22.86
C ARG A 20 10.72 -2.85 -21.69
N SER A 21 9.56 -3.38 -21.92
CA SER A 21 8.70 -3.81 -20.84
C SER A 21 7.85 -4.99 -21.24
N HIS A 22 7.57 -5.86 -20.29
CA HIS A 22 6.61 -6.94 -20.49
C HIS A 22 5.21 -6.49 -20.10
N LEU A 23 5.07 -5.32 -19.54
CA LEU A 23 3.78 -4.82 -19.12
C LEU A 23 2.99 -4.32 -20.31
N ASP A 24 1.69 -4.23 -20.13
CA ASP A 24 0.82 -3.71 -21.15
C ASP A 24 1.19 -2.28 -21.49
N ALA A 25 1.18 -1.95 -22.78
CA ALA A 25 1.60 -0.62 -23.22
C ALA A 25 0.74 0.49 -22.61
N ALA A 26 -0.56 0.26 -22.49
CA ALA A 26 -1.44 1.26 -21.92
C ALA A 26 -1.10 1.47 -20.44
N TYR A 27 -0.75 0.41 -19.74
CA TYR A 27 -0.37 0.54 -18.35
C TYR A 27 0.95 1.31 -18.21
N VAL A 28 1.90 1.05 -19.09
CA VAL A 28 3.17 1.77 -19.05
C VAL A 28 2.93 3.24 -19.34
N ALA A 29 2.02 3.56 -20.26
CA ALA A 29 1.69 4.96 -20.52
C ALA A 29 1.08 5.62 -19.29
N ASP A 30 0.25 4.90 -18.56
CA ASP A 30 -0.32 5.45 -17.32
C ASP A 30 0.76 5.72 -16.28
N LEU A 31 1.72 4.83 -16.18
CA LEU A 31 2.83 5.05 -15.26
C LEU A 31 3.62 6.29 -15.64
N ALA A 32 3.86 6.45 -16.95
CA ALA A 32 4.62 7.62 -17.41
C ALA A 32 3.85 8.92 -17.14
N ALA A 33 2.55 8.90 -17.33
CA ALA A 33 1.73 10.07 -17.05
C ALA A 33 1.77 10.45 -15.59
N TYR A 34 1.78 9.44 -14.72
CA TYR A 34 1.85 9.70 -13.29
C TYR A 34 3.20 10.30 -12.92
N VAL A 35 4.28 9.78 -13.49
CA VAL A 35 5.60 10.32 -13.24
C VAL A 35 5.66 11.77 -13.69
N GLU A 36 5.11 12.06 -14.88
CA GLU A 36 5.14 13.42 -15.38
C GLU A 36 4.37 14.36 -14.47
N GLU A 37 3.25 13.90 -13.95
CA GLU A 37 2.48 14.72 -13.02
C GLU A 37 3.29 15.03 -11.77
N LYS A 38 4.00 14.03 -11.25
CA LYS A 38 4.83 14.25 -10.07
C LYS A 38 6.00 15.16 -10.35
N MET A 39 6.55 15.10 -11.56
CA MET A 39 7.63 16.00 -11.92
C MET A 39 7.13 17.43 -12.01
N GLN A 40 5.92 17.63 -12.52
CA GLN A 40 5.36 18.97 -12.59
C GLN A 40 5.13 19.55 -11.21
N LEU A 41 4.66 18.72 -10.28
CA LEU A 41 4.50 19.19 -8.91
C LEU A 41 5.84 19.54 -8.28
N ALA A 42 6.84 18.71 -8.49
CA ALA A 42 8.15 18.96 -7.93
C ALA A 42 8.76 20.23 -8.52
N ALA A 43 8.48 20.49 -9.80
CA ALA A 43 9.00 21.71 -10.43
C ALA A 43 8.40 22.95 -9.80
N ARG A 44 7.14 22.89 -9.40
CA ARG A 44 6.53 24.04 -8.74
C ARG A 44 7.12 24.27 -7.37
N GLU A 45 7.48 23.19 -6.68
CA GLU A 45 8.07 23.32 -5.37
C GLU A 45 9.52 23.74 -5.41
N SER A 46 10.18 23.52 -6.52
CA SER A 46 11.59 23.86 -6.64
C SER A 46 11.84 24.53 -7.99
N PRO A 47 11.39 25.75 -8.15
CA PRO A 47 11.46 26.39 -9.48
C PRO A 47 12.87 26.54 -10.03
N ALA A 48 13.86 26.62 -9.15
CA ALA A 48 15.23 26.74 -9.59
C ALA A 48 15.91 25.42 -9.82
N GLY A 49 15.20 24.31 -9.63
CA GLY A 49 15.81 23.01 -9.80
C GLY A 49 15.97 22.64 -11.26
N ASP A 50 17.05 21.95 -11.57
CA ASP A 50 17.21 21.45 -12.92
C ASP A 50 16.43 20.15 -13.07
N THR A 51 16.42 19.60 -14.27
CA THR A 51 15.62 18.44 -14.58
C THR A 51 15.98 17.25 -13.68
N LEU A 52 17.26 17.06 -13.42
CA LEU A 52 17.66 15.94 -12.59
C LEU A 52 17.14 16.10 -11.17
N LYS A 53 17.27 17.29 -10.61
CA LYS A 53 16.77 17.52 -9.26
C LYS A 53 15.25 17.33 -9.20
N ILE A 54 14.55 17.80 -10.21
CA ILE A 54 13.10 17.65 -10.27
C ILE A 54 12.75 16.17 -10.34
N ALA A 55 13.47 15.39 -11.14
CA ALA A 55 13.21 13.98 -11.26
C ALA A 55 13.47 13.26 -9.94
N VAL A 56 14.53 13.63 -9.23
CA VAL A 56 14.82 13.02 -7.95
C VAL A 56 13.73 13.33 -6.93
N LEU A 57 13.27 14.58 -6.90
CA LEU A 57 12.20 14.95 -5.98
C LEU A 57 10.92 14.20 -6.31
N ALA A 58 10.61 14.07 -7.60
CA ALA A 58 9.44 13.31 -8.00
C ALA A 58 9.55 11.86 -7.59
N ALA A 59 10.73 11.28 -7.77
CA ALA A 59 10.96 9.89 -7.40
C ALA A 59 10.80 9.70 -5.89
N LEU A 60 11.30 10.63 -5.10
CA LEU A 60 11.17 10.53 -3.65
C LEU A 60 9.71 10.63 -3.23
N ASN A 61 8.95 11.50 -3.88
CA ASN A 61 7.54 11.61 -3.56
C ASN A 61 6.79 10.35 -3.91
N ILE A 62 7.11 9.73 -5.04
CA ILE A 62 6.47 8.49 -5.44
C ILE A 62 6.85 7.37 -4.48
N ALA A 63 8.12 7.31 -4.08
CA ALA A 63 8.55 6.30 -3.13
C ALA A 63 7.85 6.47 -1.79
N ASP A 64 7.67 7.72 -1.36
CA ASP A 64 6.96 8.00 -0.13
C ASP A 64 5.53 7.49 -0.21
N GLU A 65 4.86 7.75 -1.32
CA GLU A 65 3.50 7.27 -1.51
C GLU A 65 3.44 5.75 -1.48
N CYS A 66 4.42 5.12 -2.10
CA CYS A 66 4.46 3.67 -2.16
C CYS A 66 4.64 3.08 -0.75
N PHE A 67 5.54 3.67 0.02
CA PHE A 67 5.79 3.17 1.37
C PHE A 67 4.57 3.39 2.26
N ARG A 68 3.91 4.53 2.14
CA ARG A 68 2.70 4.78 2.91
C ARG A 68 1.59 3.81 2.54
N ALA A 69 1.45 3.50 1.25
CA ALA A 69 0.44 2.55 0.82
C ALA A 69 0.72 1.18 1.40
N ARG A 70 1.98 0.80 1.47
CA ARG A 70 2.34 -0.48 2.07
C ARG A 70 2.02 -0.51 3.55
N GLU A 71 2.33 0.57 4.25
CA GLU A 71 2.05 0.64 5.68
C GLU A 71 0.57 0.61 5.95
N ASP A 72 -0.21 1.34 5.14
CA ASP A 72 -1.65 1.33 5.30
C ASP A 72 -2.20 -0.05 5.04
N GLY A 73 -1.72 -0.72 4.01
CA GLY A 73 -2.18 -2.06 3.72
C GLY A 73 -1.80 -3.03 4.81
N ALA A 74 -0.60 -2.91 5.36
CA ALA A 74 -0.17 -3.78 6.44
C ALA A 74 -0.99 -3.51 7.69
N ALA A 75 -1.25 -2.24 7.99
CA ALA A 75 -2.05 -1.89 9.15
C ALA A 75 -3.46 -2.42 9.01
N GLN A 76 -4.04 -2.30 7.82
CA GLN A 76 -5.37 -2.82 7.61
C GLN A 76 -5.42 -4.32 7.76
N ARG A 77 -4.42 -5.02 7.26
CA ARG A 77 -4.40 -6.46 7.38
C ARG A 77 -4.24 -6.88 8.83
N THR A 78 -3.39 -6.18 9.57
CA THR A 78 -3.22 -6.49 10.98
C THR A 78 -4.51 -6.26 11.75
N ASP A 79 -5.19 -5.16 11.44
CA ASP A 79 -6.44 -4.84 12.12
C ASP A 79 -7.49 -5.91 11.84
N LEU A 80 -7.60 -6.36 10.60
CA LEU A 80 -8.56 -7.42 10.28
C LEU A 80 -8.20 -8.72 10.98
N SER A 81 -6.91 -9.05 11.04
CA SER A 81 -6.49 -10.25 11.73
C SER A 81 -6.83 -10.19 13.20
N GLN A 82 -6.60 -9.04 13.80
CA GLN A 82 -6.91 -8.88 15.22
C GLN A 82 -8.40 -8.97 15.48
N ARG A 83 -9.20 -8.39 14.60
CA ARG A 83 -10.64 -8.48 14.74
C ARG A 83 -11.12 -9.92 14.63
N THR A 84 -10.53 -10.68 13.71
CA THR A 84 -10.89 -12.06 13.56
C THR A 84 -10.55 -12.85 14.80
N LEU A 85 -9.38 -12.60 15.36
CA LEU A 85 -8.99 -13.27 16.59
C LEU A 85 -9.91 -12.93 17.75
N GLN A 86 -10.32 -11.68 17.83
CA GLN A 86 -11.23 -11.26 18.88
C GLN A 86 -12.57 -11.95 18.73
N LEU A 87 -13.06 -12.05 17.51
CA LEU A 87 -14.32 -12.73 17.28
C LEU A 87 -14.23 -14.21 17.66
N GLU A 88 -13.11 -14.84 17.34
CA GLU A 88 -12.92 -16.22 17.71
C GLU A 88 -12.90 -16.39 19.21
N ARG A 89 -12.25 -15.49 19.92
CA ARG A 89 -12.24 -15.56 21.37
C ARG A 89 -13.62 -15.39 21.96
N LEU A 90 -14.39 -14.42 21.44
CA LEU A 90 -15.72 -14.21 21.94
C LEU A 90 -16.59 -15.43 21.70
N LEU A 91 -16.43 -16.05 20.54
CA LEU A 91 -17.17 -17.25 20.25
C LEU A 91 -16.78 -18.37 21.18
N ASP A 92 -15.51 -18.55 21.42
CA ASP A 92 -15.05 -19.59 22.34
C ASP A 92 -15.58 -19.37 23.74
N LEU A 93 -15.58 -18.14 24.18
CA LEU A 93 -16.09 -17.82 25.50
C LEU A 93 -17.59 -18.05 25.58
N ALA A 94 -18.30 -17.72 24.54
CA ALA A 94 -19.74 -17.96 24.53
C ALA A 94 -20.03 -19.43 24.60
N LEU A 95 -19.27 -20.23 23.89
CA LEU A 95 -19.46 -21.66 23.92
C LEU A 95 -19.09 -22.22 25.31
N ALA A 96 -18.06 -21.69 25.91
CA ALA A 96 -17.67 -22.16 27.23
C ALA A 96 -18.72 -21.80 28.25
N THR A 97 -19.28 -20.62 28.16
CA THR A 97 -20.30 -20.26 29.13
C THR A 97 -21.61 -20.96 28.89
N ALA A 98 -21.81 -21.45 27.69
CA ALA A 98 -22.99 -22.22 27.44
C ALA A 98 -22.93 -23.55 28.14
N GLU A 99 -21.75 -24.02 28.47
CA GLU A 99 -21.64 -25.27 29.15
C GLU A 99 -21.85 -25.04 30.55
N PRO A 100 -22.56 -25.77 31.12
CA PRO A 100 -23.03 -25.49 32.39
C PRO A 100 -22.06 -25.10 33.36
N PRO A 101 -21.14 -25.59 33.57
CA PRO A 101 -20.53 -25.43 34.73
C PRO A 101 -19.75 -24.34 35.03
N ASP A 102 -19.39 -23.53 34.39
CA ASP A 102 -18.39 -22.96 34.81
C ASP A 102 -18.41 -21.59 34.77
N ALA A 103 -18.80 -20.99 35.63
CA ALA A 103 -18.87 -19.59 35.68
C ALA A 103 -17.53 -18.96 35.77
N GLY A 104 -16.58 -19.68 36.08
CA GLY A 104 -15.27 -19.09 36.17
C GLY A 104 -14.78 -18.52 34.88
N ASP A 105 -15.27 -19.03 33.82
CA ASP A 105 -14.81 -18.58 32.55
C ASP A 105 -15.32 -17.21 32.23
N ALA A 106 -16.41 -16.85 32.79
CA ALA A 106 -16.89 -15.50 32.58
C ALA A 106 -15.92 -14.50 33.16
N THR A 107 -15.23 -14.86 34.17
CA THR A 107 -14.23 -14.01 34.73
C THR A 107 -13.11 -13.80 33.74
N SER A 108 -12.74 -14.83 33.07
CA SER A 108 -11.72 -14.69 32.06
C SER A 108 -12.15 -13.76 30.97
N LEU A 109 -13.38 -13.84 30.61
CA LEU A 109 -13.89 -12.94 29.59
C LEU A 109 -13.77 -11.51 30.04
N ALA A 110 -14.16 -11.23 31.23
CA ALA A 110 -14.11 -9.87 31.70
C ALA A 110 -12.67 -9.38 31.73
N ARG A 111 -11.78 -10.20 32.14
CA ARG A 111 -10.42 -9.81 32.18
C ARG A 111 -9.87 -9.57 30.80
N THR A 112 -10.23 -10.42 29.88
CA THR A 112 -9.74 -10.29 28.55
C THR A 112 -10.27 -9.04 27.89
N ALA A 113 -11.53 -8.80 28.06
CA ALA A 113 -12.10 -7.63 27.48
C ALA A 113 -11.46 -6.39 28.04
N GLY A 114 -11.15 -6.43 29.28
CA GLY A 114 -10.53 -5.26 29.84
C GLY A 114 -9.12 -5.11 29.41
N SER A 115 -8.53 -6.15 29.02
CA SER A 115 -7.15 -6.05 28.76
C SER A 115 -6.89 -5.65 27.37
N HIS A 116 -7.80 -5.41 26.69
CA HIS A 116 -7.44 -5.07 25.39
C HIS A 116 -7.75 -3.79 25.07
#